data_65f28458f6d8d483b7bbeb0c344f3ef5
#
_entry.id   65f28458f6d8d483b7bbeb0c344f3ef5
#
_cell.length_a   1.000
_cell.length_b   1.000
_cell.length_c   1.000
_cell.angle_alpha   90.00
_cell.angle_beta   90.00
_cell.angle_gamma   90.00
#
_symmetry.space_group_name_H-M   'P 1'
#
loop_
_entity.id
_entity.type
_entity.pdbx_description
1 polymer ?
#
loop_
_entity_poly.entity_id
_entity_poly.type
_entity_poly.pdbx_seq_one_letter_code
_entity_poly.pdbx_strand_id
1 'polypeptide(L)'
;MSEEDKKKEQEVIKLKRVNDLWVCTISGQEYGFRKWTWGEKNALSSRCMRTDPMSGVPQFDSAEFNMQLLLSTLKLAPFQVTREELTRHPDAILIDKLLQITQRLNILGQIEIQNL
;
A
#
# COMPACT_ATOMS: atom_id res chain seq x y z
N MET A 1 2.45 -12.07 29.98
CA MET A 1 2.61 -11.06 28.92
C MET A 1 2.55 -9.68 29.54
N SER A 2 3.51 -8.82 29.27
CA SER A 2 3.54 -7.48 29.83
C SER A 2 2.51 -6.58 29.15
N GLU A 3 2.15 -5.48 29.80
CA GLU A 3 1.24 -4.51 29.21
C GLU A 3 1.83 -3.85 27.96
N GLU A 4 3.15 -3.75 27.89
CA GLU A 4 3.84 -3.24 26.71
C GLU A 4 3.66 -4.14 25.51
N ASP A 5 3.71 -5.45 25.69
CA ASP A 5 3.48 -6.42 24.62
C ASP A 5 2.05 -6.35 24.11
N LYS A 6 1.08 -6.15 25.01
CA LYS A 6 -0.32 -5.97 24.64
C LYS A 6 -0.53 -4.69 23.83
N LYS A 7 0.17 -3.60 24.18
CA LYS A 7 0.10 -2.33 23.45
C LYS A 7 0.71 -2.46 22.05
N LYS A 8 1.80 -3.22 21.91
CA LYS A 8 2.42 -3.46 20.61
C LYS A 8 1.52 -4.29 19.69
N GLU A 9 0.82 -5.27 20.25
CA GLU A 9 -0.11 -6.11 19.49
C GLU A 9 -1.35 -5.34 19.04
N GLN A 10 -1.64 -4.20 19.67
CA GLN A 10 -2.80 -3.37 19.38
C GLN A 10 -2.43 -2.04 18.70
N GLU A 11 -1.25 -1.99 18.07
CA GLU A 11 -0.84 -0.81 17.33
C GLU A 11 -1.82 -0.53 16.20
N VAL A 12 -2.35 0.70 16.18
CA VAL A 12 -3.32 1.14 15.19
C VAL A 12 -2.73 2.33 14.45
N ILE A 13 -2.73 2.25 13.13
CA ILE A 13 -2.36 3.37 12.28
C ILE A 13 -3.65 4.07 11.84
N LYS A 14 -3.80 5.33 12.23
CA LYS A 14 -4.94 6.15 11.83
C LYS A 14 -4.56 7.05 10.67
N LEU A 15 -5.35 7.00 9.62
CA LEU A 15 -5.21 7.89 8.49
C LEU A 15 -6.10 9.10 8.68
N LYS A 16 -5.50 10.29 8.57
CA LYS A 16 -6.22 11.56 8.65
C LYS A 16 -6.26 12.19 7.27
N ARG A 17 -7.42 12.71 6.90
CA ARG A 17 -7.54 13.41 5.63
C ARG A 17 -6.96 14.81 5.75
N VAL A 18 -5.95 15.10 4.94
CA VAL A 18 -5.31 16.40 4.82
C VAL A 18 -5.33 16.76 3.33
N ASN A 19 -6.16 17.73 2.97
CA ASN A 19 -6.46 18.04 1.57
C ASN A 19 -7.06 16.78 0.89
N ASP A 20 -6.46 16.31 -0.20
CA ASP A 20 -6.94 15.13 -0.93
C ASP A 20 -6.19 13.85 -0.56
N LEU A 21 -5.35 13.90 0.48
CA LEU A 21 -4.53 12.78 0.89
C LEU A 21 -4.97 12.24 2.25
N TRP A 22 -4.79 10.95 2.42
CA TRP A 22 -4.93 10.25 3.70
C TRP A 22 -3.55 10.05 4.27
N VAL A 23 -3.26 10.72 5.38
CA VAL A 23 -1.90 10.86 5.91
C VAL A 23 -1.76 10.11 7.23
N CYS A 24 -0.63 9.42 7.39
CA CYS A 24 -0.23 8.80 8.64
C CYS A 24 1.24 9.08 8.93
N THR A 25 1.64 8.83 10.18
CA THR A 25 3.04 8.97 10.61
C THR A 25 3.59 7.59 10.98
N ILE A 26 4.72 7.24 10.43
CA ILE A 26 5.44 6.00 10.75
C ILE A 26 6.88 6.38 11.07
N SER A 27 7.36 6.03 12.27
CA SER A 27 8.72 6.32 12.73
C SER A 27 9.12 7.80 12.56
N GLY A 28 8.18 8.70 12.85
CA GLY A 28 8.42 10.14 12.78
C GLY A 28 8.33 10.75 11.38
N GLN A 29 8.06 9.95 10.36
CA GLN A 29 7.93 10.43 8.98
C GLN A 29 6.47 10.35 8.52
N GLU A 30 6.07 11.33 7.72
CA GLU A 30 4.71 11.39 7.20
C GLU A 30 4.61 10.71 5.84
N TYR A 31 3.51 9.96 5.67
CA TYR A 31 3.18 9.27 4.41
C TYR A 31 1.74 9.60 4.05
N GLY A 32 1.50 9.96 2.81
CA GLY A 32 0.18 10.33 2.34
C GLY A 32 -0.24 9.52 1.13
N PHE A 33 -1.49 9.03 1.18
CA PHE A 33 -2.06 8.16 0.15
C PHE A 33 -3.31 8.82 -0.42
N ARG A 34 -3.49 8.71 -1.75
CA ARG A 34 -4.77 9.06 -2.36
C ARG A 34 -5.62 7.80 -2.53
N LYS A 35 -6.92 8.00 -2.64
CA LYS A 35 -7.84 6.92 -2.98
C LYS A 35 -7.93 6.75 -4.49
N TRP A 36 -8.03 5.50 -4.93
CA TRP A 36 -8.34 5.17 -6.32
C TRP A 36 -9.78 5.52 -6.67
N THR A 37 -10.00 5.78 -7.95
CA THR A 37 -11.33 5.66 -8.52
C THR A 37 -11.61 4.19 -8.86
N TRP A 38 -12.88 3.85 -8.98
CA TRP A 38 -13.28 2.50 -9.39
C TRP A 38 -12.72 2.13 -10.76
N GLY A 39 -12.74 3.08 -11.70
CA GLY A 39 -12.19 2.88 -13.05
C GLY A 39 -10.68 2.61 -13.05
N GLU A 40 -9.92 3.35 -12.23
CA GLU A 40 -8.48 3.14 -12.09
C GLU A 40 -8.17 1.74 -11.55
N LYS A 41 -8.90 1.31 -10.52
CA LYS A 41 -8.75 -0.03 -9.94
C LYS A 41 -8.98 -1.11 -10.97
N ASN A 42 -10.06 -1.02 -11.73
CA ASN A 42 -10.40 -2.01 -12.75
C ASN A 42 -9.40 -2.03 -13.92
N ALA A 43 -8.97 -0.85 -14.36
CA ALA A 43 -7.98 -0.74 -15.43
C ALA A 43 -6.65 -1.38 -15.02
N LEU A 44 -6.21 -1.15 -13.79
CA LEU A 44 -4.99 -1.75 -13.29
C LEU A 44 -5.12 -3.27 -13.14
N SER A 45 -6.23 -3.75 -12.60
CA SER A 45 -6.48 -5.19 -12.46
C SER A 45 -6.41 -5.89 -13.80
N SER A 46 -7.01 -5.30 -14.84
CA SER A 46 -6.97 -5.86 -16.20
C SER A 46 -5.56 -5.89 -16.78
N ARG A 47 -4.78 -4.83 -16.56
CA ARG A 47 -3.39 -4.78 -17.07
C ARG A 47 -2.47 -5.79 -16.40
N CYS A 48 -2.80 -6.23 -15.17
CA CYS A 48 -1.99 -7.20 -14.43
C CYS A 48 -2.43 -8.65 -14.69
N MET A 49 -3.42 -8.87 -15.55
CA MET A 49 -3.78 -10.21 -16.00
C MET A 49 -2.82 -10.63 -17.13
N ARG A 50 -2.24 -11.80 -16.99
CA ARG A 50 -1.35 -12.37 -17.99
C ARG A 50 -1.85 -13.75 -18.38
N THR A 51 -1.56 -14.18 -19.61
CA THR A 51 -1.90 -15.52 -20.05
C THR A 51 -0.64 -16.38 -19.99
N ASP A 52 -0.73 -17.53 -19.32
CA ASP A 52 0.36 -18.51 -19.31
C ASP A 52 0.55 -19.03 -20.74
N PRO A 53 1.75 -18.87 -21.34
CA PRO A 53 1.96 -19.31 -22.72
C PRO A 53 1.89 -20.84 -22.91
N MET A 54 2.06 -21.61 -21.83
CA MET A 54 2.03 -23.07 -21.91
C MET A 54 0.61 -23.64 -21.80
N SER A 55 -0.22 -23.07 -20.93
CA SER A 55 -1.55 -23.62 -20.65
C SER A 55 -2.70 -22.75 -21.19
N GLY A 56 -2.42 -21.50 -21.57
CA GLY A 56 -3.46 -20.54 -21.94
C GLY A 56 -4.31 -20.05 -20.78
N VAL A 57 -3.97 -20.42 -19.54
CA VAL A 57 -4.74 -20.05 -18.35
C VAL A 57 -4.40 -18.61 -17.94
N PRO A 58 -5.41 -17.76 -17.68
CA PRO A 58 -5.14 -16.41 -17.15
C PRO A 58 -4.50 -16.49 -15.76
N GLN A 59 -3.47 -15.67 -15.56
CA GLN A 59 -2.78 -15.53 -14.28
C GLN A 59 -2.72 -14.07 -13.88
N PHE A 60 -2.92 -13.81 -12.59
CA PHE A 60 -2.83 -12.46 -12.04
C PHE A 60 -1.42 -12.19 -11.53
N ASP A 61 -0.80 -11.13 -12.05
CA ASP A 61 0.52 -10.68 -11.60
C ASP A 61 0.37 -9.79 -10.36
N SER A 62 0.35 -10.41 -9.19
CA SER A 62 0.15 -9.70 -7.93
C SER A 62 1.32 -8.77 -7.59
N ALA A 63 2.54 -9.13 -7.93
CA ALA A 63 3.71 -8.30 -7.67
C ALA A 63 3.64 -6.99 -8.46
N GLU A 64 3.29 -7.05 -9.73
CA GLU A 64 3.11 -5.85 -10.55
C GLU A 64 1.91 -5.02 -10.08
N PHE A 65 0.81 -5.66 -9.70
CA PHE A 65 -0.35 -4.97 -9.15
C PHE A 65 0.03 -4.19 -7.89
N ASN A 66 0.75 -4.80 -6.98
CA ASN A 66 1.19 -4.16 -5.73
C ASN A 66 2.11 -2.98 -6.00
N MET A 67 3.05 -3.12 -6.93
CA MET A 67 3.94 -2.02 -7.33
C MET A 67 3.14 -0.86 -7.90
N GLN A 68 2.23 -1.12 -8.82
CA GLN A 68 1.40 -0.08 -9.42
C GLN A 68 0.46 0.58 -8.41
N LEU A 69 -0.04 -0.19 -7.45
CA LEU A 69 -0.86 0.35 -6.37
C LEU A 69 -0.09 1.38 -5.55
N LEU A 70 1.13 1.06 -5.14
CA LEU A 70 2.00 2.00 -4.42
C LEU A 70 2.33 3.22 -5.28
N LEU A 71 2.76 3.02 -6.52
CA LEU A 71 3.14 4.12 -7.41
C LEU A 71 2.00 5.10 -7.66
N SER A 72 0.77 4.60 -7.76
CA SER A 72 -0.39 5.43 -8.06
C SER A 72 -1.00 6.10 -6.83
N THR A 73 -0.83 5.54 -5.63
CA THR A 73 -1.53 6.03 -4.44
C THR A 73 -0.62 6.74 -3.42
N LEU A 74 0.64 6.32 -3.29
CA LEU A 74 1.57 6.96 -2.35
C LEU A 74 2.06 8.28 -2.93
N LYS A 75 1.57 9.41 -2.39
CA LYS A 75 1.84 10.75 -2.92
C LYS A 75 2.72 11.60 -2.00
N LEU A 76 2.84 11.23 -0.74
CA LEU A 76 3.68 11.93 0.22
C LEU A 76 4.58 10.90 0.91
N ALA A 77 5.88 11.06 0.81
CA ALA A 77 6.89 10.20 1.44
C ALA A 77 8.20 10.97 1.56
N PRO A 78 9.11 10.59 2.50
CA PRO A 78 10.41 11.24 2.62
C PRO A 78 11.41 10.80 1.55
N PHE A 79 10.97 10.10 0.52
CA PHE A 79 11.78 9.65 -0.62
C PHE A 79 10.95 9.79 -1.89
N GLN A 80 11.59 9.65 -3.05
CA GLN A 80 10.89 9.67 -4.34
C GLN A 80 10.14 8.37 -4.56
N VAL A 81 8.87 8.46 -4.90
CA VAL A 81 8.02 7.30 -5.13
C VAL A 81 8.14 6.88 -6.59
N THR A 82 9.13 6.07 -6.86
CA THR A 82 9.40 5.49 -8.18
C THR A 82 9.59 3.99 -8.04
N ARG A 83 9.44 3.25 -9.14
CA ARG A 83 9.67 1.81 -9.15
C ARG A 83 11.07 1.47 -8.64
N GLU A 84 12.07 2.20 -9.10
CA GLU A 84 13.46 1.97 -8.72
C GLU A 84 13.70 2.21 -7.23
N GLU A 85 13.20 3.33 -6.70
CA GLU A 85 13.35 3.67 -5.28
C GLU A 85 12.65 2.66 -4.38
N LEU A 86 11.45 2.24 -4.72
CA LEU A 86 10.71 1.25 -3.94
C LEU A 86 11.39 -0.12 -3.97
N THR A 87 11.88 -0.53 -5.15
CA THR A 87 12.55 -1.82 -5.33
C THR A 87 13.86 -1.90 -4.56
N ARG A 88 14.60 -0.79 -4.51
CA ARG A 88 15.92 -0.73 -3.87
C ARG A 88 15.90 -0.23 -2.44
N HIS A 89 14.73 0.10 -1.92
CA HIS A 89 14.63 0.66 -0.57
C HIS A 89 15.22 -0.30 0.46
N PRO A 90 16.12 0.18 1.35
CA PRO A 90 16.80 -0.70 2.31
C PRO A 90 15.88 -1.24 3.41
N ASP A 91 14.73 -0.61 3.63
CA ASP A 91 13.76 -1.05 4.64
C ASP A 91 12.55 -1.70 3.95
N ALA A 92 12.68 -3.00 3.68
CA ALA A 92 11.61 -3.77 3.04
C ALA A 92 10.37 -3.85 3.93
N ILE A 93 10.54 -3.86 5.25
CA ILE A 93 9.43 -3.91 6.20
C ILE A 93 8.58 -2.65 6.09
N LEU A 94 9.22 -1.49 5.96
CA LEU A 94 8.52 -0.23 5.76
C LEU A 94 7.69 -0.25 4.48
N ILE A 95 8.28 -0.69 3.37
CA ILE A 95 7.58 -0.75 2.08
C ILE A 95 6.39 -1.71 2.17
N ASP A 96 6.53 -2.85 2.83
CA ASP A 96 5.41 -3.77 3.06
C ASP A 96 4.30 -3.12 3.89
N LYS A 97 4.64 -2.35 4.92
CA LYS A 97 3.65 -1.61 5.70
C LYS A 97 2.91 -0.59 4.85
N LEU A 98 3.62 0.16 4.03
CA LEU A 98 3.01 1.14 3.12
C LEU A 98 2.06 0.45 2.14
N LEU A 99 2.47 -0.69 1.62
CA LEU A 99 1.62 -1.49 0.74
C LEU A 99 0.34 -1.94 1.45
N GLN A 100 0.46 -2.47 2.67
CA GLN A 100 -0.71 -2.91 3.44
C GLN A 100 -1.64 -1.74 3.77
N ILE A 101 -1.09 -0.57 4.09
CA ILE A 101 -1.90 0.62 4.35
C ILE A 101 -2.73 0.99 3.12
N THR A 102 -2.10 1.09 1.96
CA THR A 102 -2.83 1.46 0.74
C THR A 102 -3.80 0.37 0.30
N GLN A 103 -3.50 -0.91 0.52
CA GLN A 103 -4.43 -2.00 0.25
C GLN A 103 -5.68 -1.88 1.11
N ARG A 104 -5.52 -1.67 2.40
CA ARG A 104 -6.66 -1.55 3.32
C ARG A 104 -7.47 -0.29 3.07
N LEU A 105 -6.81 0.82 2.75
CA LEU A 105 -7.48 2.06 2.40
C LEU A 105 -8.24 1.94 1.06
N ASN A 106 -7.58 1.44 0.03
CA ASN A 106 -8.11 1.49 -1.34
C ASN A 106 -8.97 0.28 -1.73
N ILE A 107 -8.71 -0.88 -1.13
CA ILE A 107 -9.48 -2.10 -1.43
C ILE A 107 -10.59 -2.31 -0.41
N LEU A 108 -10.31 -2.05 0.88
CA LEU A 108 -11.26 -2.32 1.97
C LEU A 108 -11.91 -1.06 2.53
N GLY A 109 -11.48 0.13 2.14
CA GLY A 109 -12.02 1.38 2.63
C GLY A 109 -11.74 1.69 4.09
N GLN A 110 -10.67 1.11 4.65
CA GLN A 110 -10.33 1.29 6.06
C GLN A 110 -9.43 2.50 6.27
N ILE A 111 -9.76 3.33 7.24
CA ILE A 111 -8.95 4.48 7.66
C ILE A 111 -8.27 4.26 9.01
N GLU A 112 -8.68 3.22 9.74
CA GLU A 112 -7.99 2.73 10.92
C GLU A 112 -7.46 1.34 10.61
N ILE A 113 -6.14 1.18 10.70
CA ILE A 113 -5.47 -0.04 10.27
C ILE A 113 -4.80 -0.69 11.45
N GLN A 114 -5.26 -1.89 11.76
CA GLN A 114 -4.78 -2.69 12.88
C GLN A 114 -3.99 -3.89 12.36
N ASN A 115 -3.08 -4.38 13.18
CA ASN A 115 -2.36 -5.63 12.93
C ASN A 115 -1.56 -5.63 11.62
N LEU A 116 -0.80 -4.56 11.43
CA LEU A 116 0.15 -4.51 10.30
C LEU A 116 1.35 -5.41 10.51
#